data_6067cd33e487c97b8ee5f489f4a6b790
#
_entry.id   6067cd33e487c97b8ee5f489f4a6b790
#
_cell.length_a   1.000
_cell.length_b   1.000
_cell.length_c   1.000
_cell.angle_alpha   90.00
_cell.angle_beta   90.00
_cell.angle_gamma   90.00
#
_symmetry.space_group_name_H-M   'P 1'
#
loop_
_entity.id
_entity.type
_entity.pdbx_description
1 polymer ?
#
loop_
_entity_poly.entity_id
_entity_poly.type
_entity_poly.pdbx_seq_one_letter_code
_entity_poly.pdbx_strand_id
1 'polypeptide(L)' 'MLSCLGIFVDKNLIKYAKVKKSKDNYKVEAFNVEVFDDLEKTLEKIILETDSIKTPISINTSNELYNYF' A
#
# COMPACT_ATOMS: atom_id res chain seq x y z
N MET A 1 -0.21 12.84 -14.96
CA MET A 1 0.31 11.54 -14.51
C MET A 1 -0.43 11.05 -13.29
N LEU A 2 -0.80 9.79 -13.30
CA LEU A 2 -1.55 9.20 -12.20
C LEU A 2 -0.66 8.27 -11.39
N SER A 3 -0.75 8.39 -10.08
CA SER A 3 -0.07 7.46 -9.18
C SER A 3 -1.12 6.72 -8.35
N CYS A 4 -0.78 5.53 -7.94
CA CYS A 4 -1.64 4.72 -7.08
C CYS A 4 -0.78 3.97 -6.08
N LEU A 5 -1.20 3.93 -4.83
CA LEU A 5 -0.55 3.14 -3.80
C LEU A 5 -1.38 1.90 -3.54
N GLY A 6 -0.82 0.73 -3.85
CA GLY A 6 -1.45 -0.54 -3.57
C GLY A 6 -0.89 -1.12 -2.29
N ILE A 7 -1.77 -1.57 -1.41
CA ILE A 7 -1.37 -2.14 -0.13
C ILE A 7 -2.07 -3.48 0.04
N PHE A 8 -1.31 -4.48 0.43
CA PHE A 8 -1.84 -5.81 0.76
C PHE A 8 -1.45 -6.15 2.19
N VAL A 9 -2.45 -6.48 3.00
CA VAL A 9 -2.26 -6.81 4.41
C VAL A 9 -2.57 -8.28 4.63
N ASP A 10 -1.67 -9.01 5.28
CA ASP A 10 -1.83 -10.42 5.58
C ASP A 10 -1.24 -10.69 6.96
N LYS A 11 -2.10 -11.06 7.91
CA LYS A 11 -1.70 -11.33 9.31
C LYS A 11 -0.87 -10.17 9.86
N ASN A 12 0.44 -10.37 10.01
CA ASN A 12 1.35 -9.36 10.52
C ASN A 12 2.29 -8.80 9.45
N LEU A 13 2.00 -9.08 8.18
CA LEU A 13 2.80 -8.59 7.06
C LEU A 13 2.02 -7.56 6.27
N ILE A 14 2.71 -6.54 5.83
CA ILE A 14 2.15 -5.55 4.93
C ILE A 14 3.08 -5.40 3.73
N LYS A 15 2.50 -5.50 2.54
CA LYS A 15 3.21 -5.30 1.27
C LYS A 15 2.64 -4.08 0.62
N TYR A 16 3.49 -3.23 0.07
CA TYR A 16 2.98 -2.08 -0.63
C TYR A 16 3.82 -1.76 -1.86
N ALA A 17 3.17 -1.16 -2.83
CA ALA A 17 3.83 -0.69 -4.04
C ALA A 17 3.17 0.59 -4.50
N LYS A 18 3.97 1.59 -4.79
CA LYS A 18 3.50 2.82 -5.40
C LYS A 18 3.81 2.75 -6.89
N VAL A 19 2.78 2.86 -7.70
CA VAL A 19 2.88 2.73 -9.15
C VAL A 19 2.47 4.05 -9.78
N LYS A 20 3.27 4.50 -10.73
CA LYS A 20 2.99 5.67 -11.52
C LYS A 20 2.61 5.24 -12.92
N LYS A 21 1.46 5.73 -13.39
CA LYS A 21 0.99 5.42 -14.73
C LYS A 21 1.27 6.58 -15.66
N SER A 22 1.98 6.32 -16.74
CA SER A 22 2.08 7.25 -17.86
C SER A 22 1.37 6.59 -19.05
N LYS A 23 1.13 7.32 -20.12
CA LYS A 23 0.27 6.91 -21.25
C LYS A 23 0.09 5.41 -21.46
N ASP A 24 1.17 4.68 -21.71
CA ASP A 24 1.11 3.27 -22.03
C ASP A 24 1.91 2.40 -21.07
N ASN A 25 2.54 3.01 -20.06
CA ASN A 25 3.45 2.30 -19.19
C ASN A 25 3.12 2.50 -17.73
N TYR A 26 3.49 1.49 -16.94
CA TYR A 26 3.46 1.58 -15.50
C TYR A 26 4.88 1.53 -14.98
N LYS A 27 5.16 2.34 -13.98
CA LYS A 27 6.47 2.32 -13.33
C LYS A 27 6.27 2.17 -11.83
N VAL A 28 6.94 1.18 -11.26
CA VAL A 28 6.92 1.00 -9.80
C VAL A 28 7.92 1.98 -9.20
N GLU A 29 7.43 2.94 -8.43
CA GLU A 29 8.27 3.94 -7.80
C GLU A 29 8.80 3.49 -6.45
N ALA A 30 8.01 2.71 -5.71
CA ALA A 30 8.40 2.19 -4.41
C ALA A 30 7.75 0.84 -4.20
N PHE A 31 8.46 -0.06 -3.53
CA PHE A 31 7.98 -1.39 -3.23
C PHE A 31 8.67 -1.88 -1.96
N ASN A 32 7.89 -2.43 -1.05
CA ASN A 32 8.48 -2.99 0.17
C ASN A 32 7.53 -3.97 0.84
N VAL A 33 8.09 -4.76 1.74
CA VAL A 33 7.36 -5.70 2.57
C VAL A 33 7.84 -5.48 4.00
N GLU A 34 6.90 -5.28 4.93
CA GLU A 34 7.25 -5.04 6.33
C GLU A 34 6.38 -5.86 7.26
N VAL A 35 6.93 -6.19 8.42
CA VAL A 35 6.18 -6.77 9.53
C VAL A 35 5.65 -5.60 10.35
N PHE A 36 4.40 -5.68 10.80
CA PHE A 36 3.80 -4.60 11.57
C PHE A 36 3.14 -5.12 12.84
N ASP A 37 3.09 -4.28 13.86
CA ASP A 37 2.36 -4.53 15.10
C ASP A 37 1.10 -3.67 15.16
N ASP A 38 1.22 -2.40 14.76
CA ASP A 38 0.11 -1.46 14.74
C ASP A 38 -0.15 -1.07 13.28
N LEU A 39 -1.25 -1.58 12.75
CA LEU A 39 -1.59 -1.37 11.35
C LEU A 39 -1.76 0.11 11.01
N GLU A 40 -2.46 0.85 11.88
CA GLU A 40 -2.73 2.25 11.63
C GLU A 40 -1.45 3.08 11.54
N LYS A 41 -0.54 2.88 12.49
CA LYS A 41 0.74 3.60 12.48
C LYS A 41 1.59 3.22 11.28
N THR A 42 1.57 1.93 10.91
CA THR A 42 2.32 1.45 9.77
C THR A 42 1.79 2.04 8.47
N LEU A 43 0.46 2.14 8.33
CA LEU A 43 -0.13 2.76 7.15
C LEU A 43 0.23 4.24 7.05
N GLU A 44 0.20 4.97 8.16
CA GLU A 44 0.61 6.37 8.18
C GLU A 44 2.08 6.52 7.75
N LYS A 45 2.94 5.66 8.27
CA LYS A 45 4.35 5.67 7.91
C LYS A 45 4.55 5.44 6.41
N ILE A 46 3.87 4.45 5.86
CA ILE A 46 3.97 4.13 4.43
C ILE A 46 3.49 5.30 3.58
N ILE A 47 2.37 5.90 3.95
CA ILE A 47 1.83 7.05 3.21
C ILE A 47 2.82 8.20 3.20
N LEU A 48 3.44 8.47 4.33
CA LEU A 48 4.43 9.54 4.43
C LEU A 48 5.71 9.22 3.66
N GLU A 49 6.22 8.01 3.81
CA GLU A 49 7.46 7.61 3.14
C GLU A 49 7.33 7.59 1.62
N THR A 50 6.16 7.21 1.12
CA THR A 50 5.91 7.15 -0.32
C THR A 50 5.33 8.43 -0.89
N ASP A 51 5.17 9.46 -0.05
CA ASP A 51 4.57 10.73 -0.45
C ASP A 51 3.21 10.52 -1.11
N SER A 52 2.34 9.79 -0.41
CA SER A 52 1.06 9.36 -0.97
C SER A 52 -0.16 9.99 -0.30
N ILE A 53 0.00 11.11 0.39
CA ILE A 53 -1.11 11.78 1.10
C ILE A 53 -2.27 12.08 0.15
N LYS A 54 -1.95 12.53 -1.06
CA LYS A 54 -2.96 12.87 -2.07
C LYS A 54 -3.10 11.81 -3.16
N THR A 55 -2.57 10.64 -2.92
CA THR A 55 -2.56 9.56 -3.90
C THR A 55 -3.69 8.58 -3.60
N PRO A 56 -4.44 8.14 -4.62
CA PRO A 56 -5.43 7.08 -4.41
C PRO A 56 -4.77 5.83 -3.83
N ILE A 57 -5.43 5.23 -2.85
CA ILE A 57 -4.92 4.08 -2.13
C ILE A 57 -5.90 2.92 -2.30
N SER A 58 -5.38 1.76 -2.68
CA SER A 58 -6.14 0.53 -2.75
C SER A 58 -5.61 -0.43 -1.70
N ILE A 59 -6.47 -0.90 -0.83
CA ILE A 59 -6.08 -1.81 0.25
C ILE A 59 -6.80 -3.13 0.08
N ASN A 60 -6.02 -4.21 0.06
CA ASN A 60 -6.54 -5.57 0.04
C ASN A 60 -6.09 -6.30 1.29
N THR A 61 -6.93 -7.17 1.79
CA THR A 61 -6.63 -7.96 2.98
C THR A 61 -6.75 -9.45 2.65
N SER A 62 -6.08 -10.27 3.46
CA SER A 62 -6.24 -11.71 3.33
C SER A 62 -7.65 -12.12 3.77
N ASN A 63 -8.06 -13.31 3.37
CA ASN A 63 -9.37 -13.84 3.74
C ASN A 63 -9.57 -13.88 5.25
N GLU A 64 -8.52 -14.15 6.00
CA GLU A 64 -8.60 -14.19 7.46
C GLU A 64 -8.99 -12.84 8.04
N LEU A 65 -8.34 -11.78 7.56
CA LEU A 65 -8.66 -10.43 8.01
C LEU A 65 -10.02 -9.98 7.50
N TYR A 66 -10.35 -10.36 6.29
CA TYR A 66 -11.62 -9.98 5.67
C TYR A 66 -12.81 -10.50 6.47
N ASN A 67 -12.71 -11.67 7.05
CA ASN A 67 -13.79 -12.28 7.82
C ASN A 67 -14.13 -11.54 9.12
N TYR A 68 -13.32 -10.59 9.53
CA TYR A 68 -13.58 -9.78 10.71
C TYR A 68 -14.33 -8.48 10.38
N PHE A 69 -14.54 -8.21 9.15
CA PHE A 69 -15.26 -7.03 8.70
C PHE A 69 -16.62 -7.39 8.14
#